data_50629e1631a4c84d2ff9a507fe83f20a
#
_entry.id   50629e1631a4c84d2ff9a507fe83f20a
#
_cell.length_a   1.000
_cell.length_b   1.000
_cell.length_c   1.000
_cell.angle_alpha   90.00
_cell.angle_beta   90.00
_cell.angle_gamma   90.00
#
_symmetry.space_group_name_H-M   'P 1'
#
loop_
_entity.id
_entity.type
_entity.pdbx_description
1 polymer ?
#
loop_
_entity_poly.entity_id
_entity_poly.type
_entity_poly.pdbx_seq_one_letter_code
_entity_poly.pdbx_strand_id
1 'polypeptide(L)'
;NKYWQNCDEKDLYPTEFVNELTISGFLASLIPEKYGGAGLPLSAGAVILEEIHKSGGNAAACHAQMYTMGTILRHGSEKQKSNFLPKIASGDLRLQAFGVTEPNSGSDTLSLKTNAVFNGEKYIINGQKIWTSRAEHSDLLLLLARTKPLEEVKKKTEGLSVFLIDMRDHIGNSLTIKPVKTMMNHSTTEIFFENLSVSPDNLIGDCNDGFKYILSGMNAERILISAECIGDAKWFLKMATDYSKDRKVFNRPIGQNQGIQFPIAKAYSCLLYTSDAADDTC
;
A
#
# COMPACT_ATOMS: atom_id res chain seq x y z
N ASN A 1 -16.70 -1.27 -16.62
CA ASN A 1 -16.00 -2.50 -17.00
C ASN A 1 -16.59 -3.67 -16.20
N LYS A 2 -17.10 -4.71 -16.89
CA LYS A 2 -17.74 -5.88 -16.26
C LYS A 2 -16.82 -6.66 -15.33
N TYR A 3 -15.52 -6.69 -15.61
CA TYR A 3 -14.53 -7.35 -14.76
C TYR A 3 -14.48 -6.73 -13.36
N TRP A 4 -14.28 -5.40 -13.28
CA TRP A 4 -14.23 -4.69 -12.01
C TRP A 4 -15.55 -4.73 -11.25
N GLN A 5 -16.68 -4.61 -11.96
CA GLN A 5 -18.00 -4.75 -11.37
C GLN A 5 -18.19 -6.15 -10.75
N ASN A 6 -17.78 -7.22 -11.44
CA ASN A 6 -17.87 -8.58 -10.89
C ASN A 6 -16.96 -8.78 -9.66
N CYS A 7 -15.75 -8.20 -9.65
CA CYS A 7 -14.87 -8.25 -8.49
C CYS A 7 -15.48 -7.54 -7.27
N ASP A 8 -16.09 -6.37 -7.50
CA ASP A 8 -16.72 -5.58 -6.43
C ASP A 8 -17.97 -6.25 -5.87
N GLU A 9 -18.91 -6.69 -6.75
CA GLU A 9 -20.15 -7.34 -6.34
C GLU A 9 -19.94 -8.65 -5.56
N LYS A 10 -18.83 -9.35 -5.80
CA LYS A 10 -18.54 -10.66 -5.19
C LYS A 10 -17.41 -10.63 -4.17
N ASP A 11 -16.92 -9.45 -3.80
CA ASP A 11 -15.77 -9.26 -2.92
C ASP A 11 -14.52 -10.08 -3.37
N LEU A 12 -14.27 -10.16 -4.70
CA LEU A 12 -13.15 -10.94 -5.24
C LEU A 12 -11.88 -10.11 -5.35
N TYR A 13 -10.77 -10.73 -4.99
CA TYR A 13 -9.45 -10.19 -5.31
C TYR A 13 -9.21 -10.25 -6.83
N PRO A 14 -8.77 -9.17 -7.48
CA PRO A 14 -8.59 -9.12 -8.93
C PRO A 14 -7.29 -9.82 -9.39
N THR A 15 -7.21 -11.12 -9.19
CA THR A 15 -6.02 -11.95 -9.42
C THR A 15 -5.47 -11.82 -10.84
N GLU A 16 -6.35 -11.85 -11.85
CA GLU A 16 -5.94 -11.74 -13.26
C GLU A 16 -5.25 -10.41 -13.54
N PHE A 17 -5.85 -9.30 -13.08
CA PHE A 17 -5.28 -7.97 -13.22
C PHE A 17 -3.91 -7.85 -12.55
N VAL A 18 -3.77 -8.34 -11.32
CA VAL A 18 -2.51 -8.31 -10.58
C VAL A 18 -1.44 -9.16 -11.26
N ASN A 19 -1.82 -10.32 -11.82
CA ASN A 19 -0.92 -11.18 -12.57
C ASN A 19 -0.45 -10.51 -13.86
N GLU A 20 -1.34 -9.87 -14.62
CA GLU A 20 -0.97 -9.13 -15.84
C GLU A 20 0.01 -7.99 -15.53
N LEU A 21 -0.22 -7.22 -14.48
CA LEU A 21 0.72 -6.18 -14.05
C LEU A 21 2.08 -6.74 -13.63
N THR A 22 2.09 -7.94 -13.03
CA THR A 22 3.32 -8.62 -12.64
C THR A 22 4.11 -9.09 -13.86
N ILE A 23 3.45 -9.82 -14.78
CA ILE A 23 4.06 -10.35 -16.01
C ILE A 23 4.59 -9.21 -16.88
N SER A 24 3.86 -8.10 -16.94
CA SER A 24 4.27 -6.89 -17.65
C SER A 24 5.37 -6.09 -16.95
N GLY A 25 5.82 -6.49 -15.76
CA GLY A 25 6.90 -5.85 -15.00
C GLY A 25 6.51 -4.54 -14.28
N PHE A 26 5.24 -4.11 -14.35
CA PHE A 26 4.82 -2.84 -13.73
C PHE A 26 4.99 -2.83 -12.21
N LEU A 27 4.70 -3.96 -11.53
CA LEU A 27 4.86 -4.06 -10.07
C LEU A 27 6.32 -4.16 -9.62
N ALA A 28 7.25 -4.43 -10.53
CA ALA A 28 8.69 -4.48 -10.30
C ALA A 28 9.43 -3.24 -10.83
N SER A 29 8.70 -2.25 -11.35
CA SER A 29 9.28 -1.07 -12.03
C SER A 29 10.31 -0.32 -11.16
N LEU A 30 10.11 -0.25 -9.85
CA LEU A 30 10.98 0.45 -8.90
C LEU A 30 12.11 -0.43 -8.35
N ILE A 31 12.09 -1.74 -8.58
CA ILE A 31 13.15 -2.67 -8.18
C ILE A 31 14.35 -2.48 -9.12
N PRO A 32 15.59 -2.35 -8.60
CA PRO A 32 16.78 -2.27 -9.44
C PRO A 32 16.94 -3.45 -10.39
N GLU A 33 17.52 -3.20 -11.57
CA GLU A 33 17.74 -4.22 -12.62
C GLU A 33 18.51 -5.45 -12.10
N LYS A 34 19.50 -5.25 -11.22
CA LYS A 34 20.26 -6.34 -10.59
C LYS A 34 19.41 -7.33 -9.78
N TYR A 35 18.18 -6.97 -9.45
CA TYR A 35 17.19 -7.79 -8.74
C TYR A 35 15.97 -8.13 -9.61
N GLY A 36 16.06 -7.93 -10.93
CA GLY A 36 15.01 -8.32 -11.88
C GLY A 36 13.90 -7.29 -12.09
N GLY A 37 14.06 -6.06 -11.62
CA GLY A 37 13.16 -4.96 -11.90
C GLY A 37 13.63 -4.05 -13.03
N ALA A 38 13.00 -2.89 -13.20
CA ALA A 38 13.36 -1.90 -14.23
C ALA A 38 14.19 -0.72 -13.69
N GLY A 39 14.43 -0.62 -12.39
CA GLY A 39 15.25 0.43 -11.77
C GLY A 39 14.71 1.85 -11.94
N LEU A 40 13.42 2.01 -12.20
CA LEU A 40 12.81 3.30 -12.46
C LEU A 40 12.59 4.12 -11.16
N PRO A 41 12.55 5.45 -11.27
CA PRO A 41 12.28 6.32 -10.13
C PRO A 41 10.83 6.23 -9.64
N LEU A 42 10.56 6.72 -8.44
CA LEU A 42 9.22 6.72 -7.82
C LEU A 42 8.16 7.43 -8.71
N SER A 43 8.55 8.45 -9.47
CA SER A 43 7.70 9.13 -10.43
C SER A 43 7.12 8.19 -11.50
N ALA A 44 7.89 7.19 -11.94
CA ALA A 44 7.36 6.17 -12.86
C ALA A 44 6.25 5.33 -12.22
N GLY A 45 6.43 4.95 -10.95
CA GLY A 45 5.37 4.28 -10.18
C GLY A 45 4.11 5.14 -10.07
N ALA A 46 4.27 6.44 -9.81
CA ALA A 46 3.15 7.38 -9.76
C ALA A 46 2.38 7.44 -11.09
N VAL A 47 3.09 7.55 -12.22
CA VAL A 47 2.47 7.56 -13.56
C VAL A 47 1.73 6.25 -13.85
N ILE A 48 2.32 5.10 -13.51
CA ILE A 48 1.69 3.79 -13.70
C ILE A 48 0.36 3.74 -12.94
N LEU A 49 0.35 4.14 -11.67
CA LEU A 49 -0.85 4.10 -10.83
C LEU A 49 -1.90 5.12 -11.30
N GLU A 50 -1.50 6.32 -11.68
CA GLU A 50 -2.39 7.33 -12.25
C GLU A 50 -3.09 6.81 -13.52
N GLU A 51 -2.37 6.22 -14.47
CA GLU A 51 -2.95 5.71 -15.71
C GLU A 51 -3.87 4.51 -15.49
N ILE A 52 -3.56 3.64 -14.51
CA ILE A 52 -4.47 2.55 -14.11
C ILE A 52 -5.82 3.13 -13.65
N HIS A 53 -5.81 4.07 -12.72
CA HIS A 53 -7.02 4.68 -12.16
C HIS A 53 -7.78 5.53 -13.19
N LYS A 54 -7.08 6.30 -14.01
CA LYS A 54 -7.65 7.06 -15.12
C LYS A 54 -8.35 6.17 -16.15
N SER A 55 -7.94 4.91 -16.30
CA SER A 55 -8.61 3.92 -17.16
C SER A 55 -9.87 3.32 -16.53
N GLY A 56 -10.15 3.60 -15.26
CA GLY A 56 -11.21 2.99 -14.45
C GLY A 56 -10.83 1.65 -13.86
N GLY A 57 -9.53 1.34 -13.78
CA GLY A 57 -8.99 0.22 -13.03
C GLY A 57 -8.78 0.59 -11.56
N ASN A 58 -8.44 -0.40 -10.73
CA ASN A 58 -8.18 -0.20 -9.31
C ASN A 58 -6.83 -0.84 -8.91
N ALA A 59 -5.78 -0.01 -8.80
CA ALA A 59 -4.46 -0.45 -8.38
C ALA A 59 -4.36 -0.74 -6.88
N ALA A 60 -5.34 -0.35 -6.10
CA ALA A 60 -5.37 -0.61 -4.67
C ALA A 60 -5.22 -2.10 -4.31
N ALA A 61 -5.46 -3.03 -5.25
CA ALA A 61 -5.20 -4.45 -5.08
C ALA A 61 -3.71 -4.83 -4.98
N CYS A 62 -2.79 -3.98 -5.47
CA CYS A 62 -1.38 -4.31 -5.61
C CYS A 62 -0.40 -3.16 -5.33
N HIS A 63 -0.86 -1.92 -5.21
CA HIS A 63 -0.01 -0.74 -5.04
C HIS A 63 0.89 -0.81 -3.79
N ALA A 64 0.42 -1.49 -2.73
CA ALA A 64 1.17 -1.61 -1.49
C ALA A 64 2.56 -2.22 -1.71
N GLN A 65 2.74 -3.13 -2.66
CA GLN A 65 4.03 -3.68 -3.01
C GLN A 65 5.05 -2.59 -3.38
N MET A 66 4.62 -1.54 -4.09
CA MET A 66 5.52 -0.49 -4.56
C MET A 66 6.11 0.36 -3.42
N TYR A 67 5.35 0.64 -2.35
CA TYR A 67 5.86 1.43 -1.23
C TYR A 67 6.44 0.57 -0.10
N THR A 68 5.90 -0.62 0.18
CA THR A 68 6.45 -1.51 1.21
C THR A 68 7.82 -2.05 0.82
N MET A 69 8.03 -2.44 -0.43
CA MET A 69 9.36 -2.86 -0.88
C MET A 69 10.38 -1.70 -0.85
N GLY A 70 9.94 -0.45 -0.94
CA GLY A 70 10.79 0.72 -0.81
C GLY A 70 11.50 0.79 0.54
N THR A 71 10.91 0.26 1.60
CA THR A 71 11.57 0.12 2.91
C THR A 71 12.70 -0.91 2.84
N ILE A 72 12.50 -2.04 2.16
CA ILE A 72 13.55 -3.05 1.95
C ILE A 72 14.67 -2.48 1.07
N LEU A 73 14.32 -1.79 -0.03
CA LEU A 73 15.29 -1.19 -0.94
C LEU A 73 16.23 -0.21 -0.25
N ARG A 74 15.71 0.62 0.66
CA ARG A 74 16.48 1.66 1.34
C ARG A 74 17.20 1.18 2.58
N HIS A 75 16.60 0.27 3.34
CA HIS A 75 17.04 -0.07 4.71
C HIS A 75 17.34 -1.55 4.92
N GLY A 76 16.95 -2.42 3.99
CA GLY A 76 17.28 -3.85 4.04
C GLY A 76 18.76 -4.12 3.82
N SER A 77 19.28 -5.18 4.43
CA SER A 77 20.62 -5.69 4.16
C SER A 77 20.73 -6.22 2.72
N GLU A 78 21.95 -6.30 2.18
CA GLU A 78 22.18 -6.89 0.86
C GLU A 78 21.69 -8.35 0.79
N LYS A 79 21.81 -9.11 1.91
CA LYS A 79 21.26 -10.47 2.04
C LYS A 79 19.74 -10.46 1.87
N GLN A 80 19.04 -9.57 2.54
CA GLN A 80 17.58 -9.44 2.42
C GLN A 80 17.16 -9.02 1.01
N LYS A 81 17.83 -8.01 0.43
CA LYS A 81 17.56 -7.56 -0.94
C LYS A 81 17.74 -8.69 -1.95
N SER A 82 18.86 -9.40 -1.89
CA SER A 82 19.17 -10.51 -2.81
C SER A 82 18.22 -11.70 -2.65
N ASN A 83 17.70 -11.92 -1.45
CA ASN A 83 16.78 -13.03 -1.17
C ASN A 83 15.32 -12.73 -1.56
N PHE A 84 14.85 -11.50 -1.33
CA PHE A 84 13.44 -11.17 -1.48
C PHE A 84 13.11 -10.43 -2.77
N LEU A 85 13.93 -9.45 -3.20
CA LEU A 85 13.58 -8.59 -4.33
C LEU A 85 13.42 -9.33 -5.66
N PRO A 86 14.26 -10.32 -6.03
CA PRO A 86 14.05 -11.09 -7.25
C PRO A 86 12.72 -11.85 -7.26
N LYS A 87 12.35 -12.44 -6.12
CA LYS A 87 11.08 -13.19 -5.98
C LYS A 87 9.86 -12.27 -5.97
N ILE A 88 10.01 -11.05 -5.43
CA ILE A 88 8.96 -10.02 -5.52
C ILE A 88 8.82 -9.55 -6.96
N ALA A 89 9.93 -9.36 -7.67
CA ALA A 89 9.92 -8.93 -9.06
C ALA A 89 9.28 -9.95 -10.01
N SER A 90 9.58 -11.25 -9.82
CA SER A 90 8.97 -12.34 -10.60
C SER A 90 7.51 -12.62 -10.23
N GLY A 91 7.06 -12.19 -9.05
CA GLY A 91 5.75 -12.50 -8.50
C GLY A 91 5.67 -13.82 -7.74
N ASP A 92 6.82 -14.49 -7.51
CA ASP A 92 6.89 -15.69 -6.65
C ASP A 92 6.59 -15.37 -5.19
N LEU A 93 6.79 -14.11 -4.79
CA LEU A 93 6.41 -13.57 -3.48
C LEU A 93 5.63 -12.27 -3.65
N ARG A 94 4.56 -12.15 -2.88
CA ARG A 94 3.76 -10.92 -2.77
C ARG A 94 4.07 -10.20 -1.46
N LEU A 95 4.42 -8.92 -1.54
CA LEU A 95 4.61 -8.03 -0.39
C LEU A 95 3.56 -6.92 -0.43
N GLN A 96 2.39 -7.19 0.10
CA GLN A 96 1.28 -6.23 0.13
C GLN A 96 0.80 -5.89 1.54
N ALA A 97 1.12 -6.73 2.51
CA ALA A 97 0.70 -6.52 3.89
C ALA A 97 1.66 -5.55 4.61
N PHE A 98 1.08 -4.49 5.18
CA PHE A 98 1.77 -3.45 5.92
C PHE A 98 1.13 -3.29 7.30
N GLY A 99 1.76 -3.87 8.32
CA GLY A 99 1.23 -3.97 9.68
C GLY A 99 1.75 -2.85 10.59
N VAL A 100 1.02 -1.75 10.68
CA VAL A 100 1.36 -0.60 11.54
C VAL A 100 0.26 -0.31 12.54
N THR A 101 -0.95 -0.03 12.07
CA THR A 101 -2.11 0.40 12.88
C THR A 101 -2.60 -0.70 13.82
N GLU A 102 -2.96 -0.30 15.03
CA GLU A 102 -3.58 -1.17 16.04
C GLU A 102 -4.96 -0.62 16.45
N PRO A 103 -5.82 -1.42 17.09
CA PRO A 103 -7.16 -0.96 17.49
C PRO A 103 -7.16 0.33 18.31
N ASN A 104 -6.12 0.54 19.13
CA ASN A 104 -5.97 1.71 19.99
C ASN A 104 -4.85 2.66 19.59
N SER A 105 -4.24 2.46 18.41
CA SER A 105 -3.09 3.24 17.95
C SER A 105 -3.10 3.39 16.43
N GLY A 106 -3.77 4.44 15.95
CA GLY A 106 -3.80 4.82 14.54
C GLY A 106 -2.93 6.05 14.30
N SER A 107 -3.50 7.25 14.43
CA SER A 107 -2.74 8.51 14.25
C SER A 107 -1.59 8.65 15.24
N ASP A 108 -1.76 8.19 16.48
CA ASP A 108 -0.67 8.09 17.45
C ASP A 108 0.09 6.75 17.30
N THR A 109 0.76 6.57 16.18
CA THR A 109 1.55 5.37 15.86
C THR A 109 2.61 5.05 16.91
N LEU A 110 3.10 6.06 17.62
CA LEU A 110 4.13 5.88 18.64
C LEU A 110 3.63 5.19 19.91
N SER A 111 2.31 5.06 20.08
CA SER A 111 1.68 4.38 21.21
C SER A 111 1.32 2.91 20.93
N LEU A 112 1.79 2.34 19.82
CA LEU A 112 1.55 0.93 19.48
C LEU A 112 2.11 -0.02 20.55
N LYS A 113 1.42 -1.16 20.74
CA LYS A 113 1.68 -2.13 21.80
C LYS A 113 2.16 -3.49 21.31
N THR A 114 1.97 -3.82 20.02
CA THR A 114 2.57 -5.03 19.45
C THR A 114 4.05 -5.02 19.76
N ASN A 115 4.51 -6.04 20.50
CA ASN A 115 5.90 -6.11 20.96
C ASN A 115 6.67 -7.23 20.25
N ALA A 116 7.99 -7.07 20.24
CA ALA A 116 8.94 -8.05 19.74
C ALA A 116 10.09 -8.17 20.74
N VAL A 117 10.04 -9.18 21.58
CA VAL A 117 11.03 -9.41 22.67
C VAL A 117 12.11 -10.37 22.20
N PHE A 118 13.36 -9.98 22.29
CA PHE A 118 14.49 -10.83 21.96
C PHE A 118 14.80 -11.78 23.14
N ASN A 119 14.75 -13.08 22.90
CA ASN A 119 14.98 -14.11 23.94
C ASN A 119 16.44 -14.64 23.99
N GLY A 120 17.35 -13.98 23.27
CA GLY A 120 18.76 -14.40 23.14
C GLY A 120 19.06 -15.14 21.82
N GLU A 121 18.04 -15.67 21.12
CA GLU A 121 18.15 -16.36 19.84
C GLU A 121 17.24 -15.76 18.77
N LYS A 122 15.98 -15.50 19.12
CA LYS A 122 14.92 -15.06 18.22
C LYS A 122 14.10 -13.92 18.84
N TYR A 123 13.38 -13.18 18.01
CA TYR A 123 12.34 -12.27 18.46
C TYR A 123 11.02 -13.02 18.61
N ILE A 124 10.36 -12.85 19.75
CA ILE A 124 9.03 -13.37 20.02
C ILE A 124 8.04 -12.21 19.93
N ILE A 125 7.14 -12.27 18.96
CA ILE A 125 6.19 -11.19 18.65
C ILE A 125 4.81 -11.56 19.17
N ASN A 126 4.22 -10.60 19.93
CA ASN A 126 2.85 -10.69 20.44
C ASN A 126 2.11 -9.38 20.20
N GLY A 127 0.84 -9.46 19.81
CA GLY A 127 0.01 -8.28 19.61
C GLY A 127 -1.01 -8.45 18.49
N GLN A 128 -1.50 -7.30 18.00
CA GLN A 128 -2.56 -7.24 17.00
C GLN A 128 -2.34 -6.05 16.08
N LYS A 129 -2.61 -6.24 14.79
CA LYS A 129 -2.73 -5.16 13.81
C LYS A 129 -4.13 -5.16 13.21
N ILE A 130 -4.63 -3.98 12.86
CA ILE A 130 -5.93 -3.80 12.20
C ILE A 130 -5.78 -2.90 10.97
N TRP A 131 -6.74 -2.98 10.07
CA TRP A 131 -6.78 -2.25 8.82
C TRP A 131 -5.62 -2.59 7.86
N THR A 132 -5.05 -3.80 8.03
CA THR A 132 -4.04 -4.30 7.10
C THR A 132 -4.74 -4.80 5.85
N SER A 133 -4.56 -4.08 4.75
CA SER A 133 -5.16 -4.47 3.47
C SER A 133 -4.42 -5.65 2.86
N ARG A 134 -5.15 -6.59 2.27
CA ARG A 134 -4.65 -7.68 1.43
C ARG A 134 -3.66 -8.64 2.08
N ALA A 135 -3.69 -8.79 3.40
CA ALA A 135 -2.82 -9.76 4.06
C ALA A 135 -3.11 -11.21 3.62
N GLU A 136 -4.38 -11.52 3.27
CA GLU A 136 -4.75 -12.83 2.73
C GLU A 136 -4.17 -13.11 1.32
N HIS A 137 -3.71 -12.06 0.63
CA HIS A 137 -3.13 -12.12 -0.71
C HIS A 137 -1.64 -11.71 -0.72
N SER A 138 -0.99 -11.80 0.42
CA SER A 138 0.41 -11.45 0.64
C SER A 138 1.16 -12.60 1.27
N ASP A 139 2.34 -12.92 0.77
CA ASP A 139 3.24 -13.89 1.38
C ASP A 139 4.06 -13.24 2.50
N LEU A 140 4.39 -11.97 2.30
CA LEU A 140 5.25 -11.20 3.18
C LEU A 140 4.47 -10.11 3.90
N LEU A 141 4.83 -9.86 5.17
CA LEU A 141 4.33 -8.77 5.99
C LEU A 141 5.48 -7.86 6.40
N LEU A 142 5.37 -6.57 6.11
CA LEU A 142 6.22 -5.55 6.72
C LEU A 142 5.57 -5.10 8.03
N LEU A 143 6.16 -5.44 9.16
CA LEU A 143 5.60 -5.22 10.49
C LEU A 143 6.40 -4.20 11.30
N LEU A 144 5.72 -3.20 11.84
CA LEU A 144 6.26 -2.31 12.88
C LEU A 144 5.86 -2.84 14.26
N ALA A 145 6.84 -3.13 15.11
CA ALA A 145 6.64 -3.63 16.46
C ALA A 145 7.58 -2.93 17.46
N ARG A 146 7.20 -2.95 18.73
CA ARG A 146 7.99 -2.37 19.81
C ARG A 146 9.00 -3.39 20.32
N THR A 147 10.28 -3.06 20.21
CA THR A 147 11.41 -3.87 20.70
C THR A 147 11.94 -3.39 22.04
N LYS A 148 11.60 -2.16 22.46
CA LYS A 148 11.95 -1.61 23.76
C LYS A 148 10.72 -0.92 24.37
N PRO A 149 10.38 -1.19 25.65
CA PRO A 149 9.26 -0.57 26.34
C PRO A 149 9.28 0.96 26.24
N LEU A 150 8.10 1.59 26.18
CA LEU A 150 7.98 3.04 26.02
C LEU A 150 8.58 3.79 27.23
N GLU A 151 8.53 3.19 28.40
CA GLU A 151 9.06 3.71 29.66
C GLU A 151 10.59 3.73 29.71
N GLU A 152 11.23 2.96 28.86
CA GLU A 152 12.70 2.80 28.82
C GLU A 152 13.37 3.62 27.72
N VAL A 153 12.60 4.34 26.90
CA VAL A 153 13.15 5.15 25.81
C VAL A 153 13.14 6.64 26.17
N LYS A 154 14.11 7.38 25.65
CA LYS A 154 14.20 8.84 25.84
C LYS A 154 13.22 9.60 24.95
N LYS A 155 13.01 9.09 23.75
CA LYS A 155 12.08 9.65 22.75
C LYS A 155 11.09 8.58 22.36
N LYS A 156 9.80 8.92 22.23
CA LYS A 156 8.74 7.98 21.81
C LYS A 156 8.99 7.30 20.46
N THR A 157 9.81 7.93 19.59
CA THR A 157 10.21 7.40 18.29
C THR A 157 11.24 6.27 18.38
N GLU A 158 11.93 6.13 19.52
CA GLU A 158 12.87 5.05 19.79
C GLU A 158 12.15 3.79 20.27
N GLY A 159 12.82 2.65 20.17
CA GLY A 159 12.30 1.38 20.66
C GLY A 159 11.27 0.72 19.74
N LEU A 160 11.15 1.20 18.51
CA LEU A 160 10.36 0.58 17.45
C LEU A 160 11.28 -0.05 16.42
N SER A 161 10.91 -1.21 15.92
CA SER A 161 11.68 -1.94 14.90
C SER A 161 10.79 -2.45 13.79
N VAL A 162 11.35 -2.59 12.60
CA VAL A 162 10.65 -3.10 11.41
C VAL A 162 11.12 -4.52 11.13
N PHE A 163 10.17 -5.41 10.92
CA PHE A 163 10.42 -6.80 10.56
C PHE A 163 9.79 -7.12 9.20
N LEU A 164 10.53 -7.85 8.38
CA LEU A 164 9.99 -8.49 7.18
C LEU A 164 9.71 -9.96 7.51
N ILE A 165 8.45 -10.32 7.54
CA ILE A 165 7.99 -11.64 7.97
C ILE A 165 7.43 -12.40 6.77
N ASP A 166 7.94 -13.60 6.51
CA ASP A 166 7.29 -14.55 5.63
C ASP A 166 6.15 -15.22 6.43
N MET A 167 4.91 -14.93 6.04
CA MET A 167 3.73 -15.36 6.81
C MET A 167 3.35 -16.81 6.54
N ARG A 168 3.80 -17.39 5.43
CA ARG A 168 3.32 -18.69 4.91
C ARG A 168 3.43 -19.83 5.90
N ASP A 169 4.53 -19.89 6.66
CA ASP A 169 4.77 -20.93 7.64
C ASP A 169 4.14 -20.66 9.01
N HIS A 170 3.52 -19.49 9.19
CA HIS A 170 3.01 -19.03 10.47
C HIS A 170 1.48 -18.92 10.53
N ILE A 171 0.82 -18.81 9.37
CA ILE A 171 -0.64 -18.72 9.27
C ILE A 171 -1.30 -19.99 9.83
N GLY A 172 -2.28 -19.81 10.74
CA GLY A 172 -2.97 -20.91 11.42
C GLY A 172 -2.27 -21.45 12.66
N ASN A 173 -1.05 -20.96 12.96
CA ASN A 173 -0.31 -21.29 14.18
C ASN A 173 -0.13 -20.03 15.05
N SER A 174 1.00 -19.35 14.88
CA SER A 174 1.38 -18.14 15.62
C SER A 174 0.90 -16.82 14.98
N LEU A 175 0.29 -16.91 13.78
CA LEU A 175 -0.27 -15.80 13.05
C LEU A 175 -1.68 -16.14 12.57
N THR A 176 -2.66 -15.31 12.95
CA THR A 176 -4.05 -15.46 12.52
C THR A 176 -4.46 -14.20 11.74
N ILE A 177 -4.99 -14.38 10.53
CA ILE A 177 -5.55 -13.31 9.71
C ILE A 177 -7.06 -13.45 9.73
N LYS A 178 -7.78 -12.36 10.04
CA LYS A 178 -9.25 -12.31 10.03
C LYS A 178 -9.71 -11.19 9.08
N PRO A 179 -10.55 -11.49 8.08
CA PRO A 179 -11.12 -10.47 7.23
C PRO A 179 -12.03 -9.52 7.99
N VAL A 180 -11.97 -8.24 7.65
CA VAL A 180 -12.85 -7.19 8.15
C VAL A 180 -13.70 -6.69 6.98
N LYS A 181 -15.02 -6.85 7.09
CA LYS A 181 -15.94 -6.38 6.05
C LYS A 181 -16.01 -4.86 6.06
N THR A 182 -15.69 -4.25 4.93
CA THR A 182 -15.75 -2.80 4.68
C THR A 182 -16.73 -2.49 3.56
N MET A 183 -17.08 -1.19 3.37
CA MET A 183 -17.95 -0.75 2.27
C MET A 183 -17.31 -0.94 0.89
N MET A 184 -15.98 -0.92 0.83
CA MET A 184 -15.21 -1.10 -0.39
C MET A 184 -14.53 -2.47 -0.37
N ASN A 185 -14.43 -3.13 -1.52
CA ASN A 185 -13.65 -4.37 -1.64
C ASN A 185 -12.15 -4.08 -1.53
N HIS A 186 -11.65 -4.03 -0.30
CA HIS A 186 -10.26 -3.74 0.02
C HIS A 186 -9.51 -4.94 0.59
N SER A 187 -10.15 -6.09 0.76
CA SER A 187 -9.59 -7.26 1.46
C SER A 187 -8.89 -6.85 2.76
N THR A 188 -9.57 -6.02 3.54
CA THR A 188 -9.07 -5.48 4.81
C THR A 188 -9.06 -6.54 5.87
N THR A 189 -8.03 -6.59 6.71
CA THR A 189 -7.86 -7.64 7.71
C THR A 189 -7.43 -7.11 9.08
N GLU A 190 -7.69 -7.92 10.11
CA GLU A 190 -6.98 -7.93 11.38
C GLU A 190 -5.94 -9.05 11.37
N ILE A 191 -4.79 -8.79 11.98
CA ILE A 191 -3.73 -9.79 12.14
C ILE A 191 -3.39 -9.92 13.62
N PHE A 192 -3.42 -11.15 14.13
CA PHE A 192 -3.06 -11.47 15.50
C PHE A 192 -1.74 -12.24 15.52
N PHE A 193 -0.88 -11.89 16.47
CA PHE A 193 0.41 -12.53 16.70
C PHE A 193 0.41 -13.14 18.10
N GLU A 194 0.61 -14.46 18.18
CA GLU A 194 0.66 -15.23 19.41
C GLU A 194 1.97 -16.01 19.47
N ASN A 195 2.96 -15.46 20.20
CA ASN A 195 4.30 -16.02 20.31
C ASN A 195 4.97 -16.28 18.95
N LEU A 196 4.73 -15.41 17.97
CA LEU A 196 5.32 -15.52 16.66
C LEU A 196 6.85 -15.38 16.77
N SER A 197 7.57 -16.46 16.44
CA SER A 197 9.02 -16.53 16.53
C SER A 197 9.67 -16.18 15.19
N VAL A 198 10.47 -15.13 15.15
CA VAL A 198 11.18 -14.67 13.94
C VAL A 198 12.68 -14.53 14.19
N SER A 199 13.46 -14.82 13.15
CA SER A 199 14.91 -14.67 13.19
C SER A 199 15.33 -13.21 13.30
N PRO A 200 16.47 -12.88 13.92
CA PRO A 200 17.09 -11.55 13.83
C PRO A 200 17.34 -11.12 12.37
N ASP A 201 17.55 -12.05 11.45
CA ASP A 201 17.69 -11.77 10.01
C ASP A 201 16.44 -11.15 9.37
N ASN A 202 15.27 -11.21 10.04
CA ASN A 202 14.04 -10.55 9.61
C ASN A 202 13.98 -9.07 9.95
N LEU A 203 14.87 -8.58 10.81
CA LEU A 203 14.95 -7.17 11.19
C LEU A 203 15.44 -6.34 9.99
N ILE A 204 14.70 -5.29 9.65
CA ILE A 204 15.09 -4.31 8.62
C ILE A 204 15.84 -3.15 9.28
N GLY A 205 17.08 -2.93 8.85
CA GLY A 205 17.95 -1.88 9.42
C GLY A 205 18.33 -2.18 10.86
N ASP A 206 18.52 -1.11 11.65
CA ASP A 206 18.95 -1.21 13.04
C ASP A 206 17.77 -1.39 14.00
N CYS A 207 18.00 -2.17 15.07
CA CYS A 207 17.02 -2.34 16.13
C CYS A 207 16.71 -1.01 16.82
N ASN A 208 15.45 -0.76 17.13
CA ASN A 208 14.91 0.45 17.77
C ASN A 208 14.85 1.72 16.89
N ASP A 209 15.25 1.66 15.61
CA ASP A 209 15.18 2.78 14.65
C ASP A 209 14.05 2.63 13.62
N GLY A 210 13.17 1.65 13.80
CA GLY A 210 12.13 1.26 12.83
C GLY A 210 11.15 2.37 12.47
N PHE A 211 10.87 3.31 13.37
CA PHE A 211 9.98 4.44 13.06
C PHE A 211 10.54 5.32 11.93
N LYS A 212 11.84 5.57 11.92
CA LYS A 212 12.54 6.30 10.85
C LYS A 212 12.40 5.57 9.49
N TYR A 213 12.51 4.25 9.50
CA TYR A 213 12.41 3.45 8.28
C TYR A 213 10.99 3.42 7.71
N ILE A 214 9.99 3.29 8.58
CA ILE A 214 8.57 3.34 8.20
C ILE A 214 8.19 4.70 7.60
N LEU A 215 8.63 5.81 8.19
CA LEU A 215 8.35 7.15 7.67
C LEU A 215 8.81 7.31 6.21
N SER A 216 9.96 6.75 5.86
CA SER A 216 10.45 6.81 4.49
C SER A 216 9.57 6.01 3.51
N GLY A 217 8.97 4.90 3.96
CA GLY A 217 7.97 4.15 3.22
C GLY A 217 6.66 4.91 3.06
N MET A 218 6.16 5.51 4.15
CA MET A 218 4.93 6.31 4.14
C MET A 218 5.01 7.54 3.22
N ASN A 219 6.19 8.14 3.02
CA ASN A 219 6.34 9.24 2.07
C ASN A 219 6.14 8.75 0.62
N ALA A 220 6.68 7.60 0.27
CA ALA A 220 6.43 6.98 -1.03
C ALA A 220 4.95 6.62 -1.22
N GLU A 221 4.30 6.07 -0.17
CA GLU A 221 2.88 5.78 -0.16
C GLU A 221 2.03 7.02 -0.45
N ARG A 222 2.28 8.14 0.23
CA ARG A 222 1.56 9.41 0.00
C ARG A 222 1.64 9.86 -1.46
N ILE A 223 2.83 9.78 -2.08
CA ILE A 223 3.02 10.17 -3.47
C ILE A 223 2.22 9.23 -4.39
N LEU A 224 2.34 7.94 -4.21
CA LEU A 224 1.69 6.94 -5.05
C LEU A 224 0.16 7.02 -4.95
N ILE A 225 -0.40 7.11 -3.73
CA ILE A 225 -1.85 7.25 -3.53
C ILE A 225 -2.37 8.59 -4.05
N SER A 226 -1.58 9.67 -3.95
CA SER A 226 -1.98 10.96 -4.55
C SER A 226 -2.10 10.85 -6.08
N ALA A 227 -1.21 10.10 -6.73
CA ALA A 227 -1.29 9.85 -8.17
C ALA A 227 -2.54 9.02 -8.55
N GLU A 228 -2.91 8.03 -7.74
CA GLU A 228 -4.17 7.28 -7.90
C GLU A 228 -5.39 8.21 -7.80
N CYS A 229 -5.42 9.09 -6.79
CA CYS A 229 -6.51 10.06 -6.63
C CYS A 229 -6.64 10.99 -7.84
N ILE A 230 -5.53 11.40 -8.46
CA ILE A 230 -5.53 12.21 -9.70
C ILE A 230 -6.10 11.38 -10.85
N GLY A 231 -5.70 10.12 -10.98
CA GLY A 231 -6.23 9.19 -11.97
C GLY A 231 -7.75 9.02 -11.84
N ASP A 232 -8.24 8.75 -10.63
CA ASP A 232 -9.67 8.65 -10.33
C ASP A 232 -10.42 9.94 -10.67
N ALA A 233 -9.88 11.09 -10.29
CA ALA A 233 -10.49 12.38 -10.59
C ALA A 233 -10.60 12.62 -12.11
N LYS A 234 -9.59 12.26 -12.90
CA LYS A 234 -9.63 12.31 -14.37
C LYS A 234 -10.72 11.39 -14.92
N TRP A 235 -10.85 10.18 -14.40
CA TRP A 235 -11.88 9.24 -14.78
C TRP A 235 -13.29 9.78 -14.45
N PHE A 236 -13.53 10.25 -13.22
CA PHE A 236 -14.81 10.81 -12.81
C PHE A 236 -15.21 12.02 -13.64
N LEU A 237 -14.28 12.93 -13.94
CA LEU A 237 -14.55 14.09 -14.79
C LEU A 237 -14.97 13.66 -16.21
N LYS A 238 -14.29 12.68 -16.78
CA LYS A 238 -14.64 12.13 -18.08
C LYS A 238 -16.04 11.54 -18.06
N MET A 239 -16.33 10.67 -17.07
CA MET A 239 -17.65 10.02 -16.95
C MET A 239 -18.78 11.02 -16.72
N ALA A 240 -18.57 12.03 -15.85
CA ALA A 240 -19.55 13.07 -15.61
C ALA A 240 -19.80 13.92 -16.86
N THR A 241 -18.76 14.24 -17.61
CA THR A 241 -18.85 15.00 -18.86
C THR A 241 -19.63 14.20 -19.92
N ASP A 242 -19.28 12.93 -20.11
CA ASP A 242 -19.95 12.08 -21.09
C ASP A 242 -21.43 11.86 -20.71
N TYR A 243 -21.73 11.55 -19.46
CA TYR A 243 -23.09 11.44 -18.97
C TYR A 243 -23.90 12.74 -19.18
N SER A 244 -23.29 13.91 -18.95
CA SER A 244 -23.97 15.19 -19.12
C SER A 244 -24.33 15.49 -20.58
N LYS A 245 -23.61 14.94 -21.55
CA LYS A 245 -23.91 15.04 -22.99
C LYS A 245 -25.04 14.10 -23.40
N ASP A 246 -25.11 12.91 -22.79
CA ASP A 246 -26.05 11.85 -23.18
C ASP A 246 -27.38 11.97 -22.46
N ARG A 247 -27.38 12.33 -21.19
CA ARG A 247 -28.60 12.47 -20.39
C ARG A 247 -29.45 13.63 -20.85
N LYS A 248 -30.64 13.35 -21.33
CA LYS A 248 -31.62 14.37 -21.78
C LYS A 248 -32.73 14.58 -20.75
N VAL A 249 -33.03 15.85 -20.48
CA VAL A 249 -34.18 16.30 -19.69
C VAL A 249 -34.82 17.48 -20.46
N PHE A 250 -36.13 17.51 -20.58
CA PHE A 250 -36.85 18.47 -21.44
C PHE A 250 -36.29 18.51 -22.87
N ASN A 251 -36.04 17.34 -23.46
CA ASN A 251 -35.54 17.14 -24.83
C ASN A 251 -34.16 17.74 -25.13
N ARG A 252 -33.37 18.09 -24.14
CA ARG A 252 -32.02 18.60 -24.32
C ARG A 252 -31.02 17.96 -23.35
N PRO A 253 -29.73 17.83 -23.72
CA PRO A 253 -28.69 17.37 -22.81
C PRO A 253 -28.60 18.23 -21.56
N ILE A 254 -28.42 17.59 -20.38
CA ILE A 254 -28.26 18.33 -19.11
C ILE A 254 -27.01 19.17 -19.10
N GLY A 255 -25.98 18.78 -19.86
CA GLY A 255 -24.72 19.52 -20.04
C GLY A 255 -24.89 20.91 -20.68
N GLN A 256 -26.06 21.22 -21.21
CA GLN A 256 -26.38 22.59 -21.68
C GLN A 256 -26.76 23.58 -20.54
N ASN A 257 -26.90 23.06 -19.32
CA ASN A 257 -27.23 23.91 -18.17
C ASN A 257 -25.96 24.35 -17.44
N GLN A 258 -25.84 25.65 -17.13
CA GLN A 258 -24.70 26.22 -16.40
C GLN A 258 -24.50 25.57 -15.01
N GLY A 259 -25.60 25.14 -14.34
CA GLY A 259 -25.55 24.40 -13.08
C GLY A 259 -24.83 23.05 -13.16
N ILE A 260 -24.66 22.50 -14.38
CA ILE A 260 -23.86 21.29 -14.65
C ILE A 260 -22.47 21.67 -15.17
N GLN A 261 -22.38 22.65 -16.07
CA GLN A 261 -21.10 23.04 -16.69
C GLN A 261 -20.11 23.61 -15.68
N PHE A 262 -20.55 24.51 -14.80
CA PHE A 262 -19.66 25.20 -13.88
C PHE A 262 -19.01 24.28 -12.85
N PRO A 263 -19.74 23.33 -12.18
CA PRO A 263 -19.09 22.35 -11.31
C PRO A 263 -18.05 21.48 -12.04
N ILE A 264 -18.35 21.02 -13.28
CA ILE A 264 -17.41 20.22 -14.07
C ILE A 264 -16.17 21.05 -14.44
N ALA A 265 -16.36 22.28 -14.92
CA ALA A 265 -15.26 23.17 -15.29
C ALA A 265 -14.39 23.53 -14.07
N LYS A 266 -15.02 23.80 -12.92
CA LYS A 266 -14.28 24.06 -11.67
C LYS A 266 -13.47 22.86 -11.23
N ALA A 267 -14.05 21.66 -11.25
CA ALA A 267 -13.35 20.43 -10.89
C ALA A 267 -12.17 20.16 -11.84
N TYR A 268 -12.34 20.39 -13.16
CA TYR A 268 -11.27 20.26 -14.13
C TYR A 268 -10.11 21.24 -13.84
N SER A 269 -10.42 22.52 -13.60
CA SER A 269 -9.41 23.52 -13.28
C SER A 269 -8.66 23.20 -11.98
N CYS A 270 -9.39 22.78 -10.94
CA CYS A 270 -8.77 22.36 -9.67
C CYS A 270 -7.86 21.16 -9.86
N LEU A 271 -8.27 20.18 -10.69
CA LEU A 271 -7.48 19.00 -10.95
C LEU A 271 -6.16 19.33 -11.69
N LEU A 272 -6.22 20.19 -12.71
CA LEU A 272 -5.03 20.67 -13.42
C LEU A 272 -4.08 21.39 -12.45
N TYR A 273 -4.59 22.34 -11.67
CA TYR A 273 -3.79 23.05 -10.68
C TYR A 273 -3.13 22.11 -9.68
N THR A 274 -3.86 21.11 -9.17
CA THR A 274 -3.32 20.15 -8.19
C THR A 274 -2.27 19.23 -8.81
N SER A 275 -2.46 18.79 -10.05
CA SER A 275 -1.52 17.90 -10.73
C SER A 275 -0.25 18.61 -11.22
N ASP A 276 -0.32 19.93 -11.43
CA ASP A 276 0.76 20.78 -11.95
C ASP A 276 1.54 21.52 -10.83
N ALA A 277 1.02 21.49 -9.61
CA ALA A 277 1.62 22.19 -8.46
C ALA A 277 3.06 21.75 -8.13
N ALA A 278 3.55 20.66 -8.71
CA ALA A 278 4.94 20.24 -8.60
C ALA A 278 5.92 21.14 -9.39
N ASP A 279 5.44 21.86 -10.41
CA ASP A 279 6.26 22.78 -11.22
C ASP A 279 6.41 24.15 -10.58
N ASP A 280 5.54 24.52 -9.62
CA ASP A 280 5.54 25.83 -8.94
C ASP A 280 6.55 25.92 -7.77
N THR A 281 7.33 24.90 -7.49
CA THR A 281 8.38 24.91 -6.47
C THR A 281 9.76 25.22 -7.07
N CYS A 282 9.87 26.33 -7.81
CA CYS A 282 11.16 26.92 -8.16
C CYS A 282 11.52 28.05 -7.23
#